data_8b0183fdaffbe80f54b1a2374ba64cb8
#
_entry.id   8b0183fdaffbe80f54b1a2374ba64cb8
#
_cell.length_a   1.000
_cell.length_b   1.000
_cell.length_c   1.000
_cell.angle_alpha   90.00
_cell.angle_beta   90.00
_cell.angle_gamma   90.00
#
_symmetry.space_group_name_H-M   'P 1'
#
loop_
_entity.id
_entity.type
_entity.pdbx_description
1 polymer ?
#
loop_
_entity_poly.entity_id
_entity_poly.type
_entity_poly.pdbx_seq_one_letter_code
_entity_poly.pdbx_strand_id
1 'polypeptide(L)'
;MKTSEAEDQVLNYLVGKCEGRKPSCYTGIVRATAHPDFPDSPPIFGPELNYLTDWALAGPIIEREKLGVWWATHYVDDDGVEYGNHWYAEPGCTDDNADKPYSVAFGPTPLIAAMRCYVASKLGDEVKVPKEILDEN
;
A
#
# COMPACT_ATOMS: atom_id res chain seq x y z
N MET A 1 -4.24 -4.99 12.76
CA MET A 1 -3.79 -5.66 11.52
C MET A 1 -2.37 -5.22 11.18
N LYS A 2 -1.54 -6.15 10.79
CA LYS A 2 -0.19 -5.82 10.30
C LYS A 2 -0.25 -5.29 8.88
N THR A 3 0.43 -4.19 8.62
CA THR A 3 0.48 -3.57 7.30
C THR A 3 0.98 -4.55 6.24
N SER A 4 1.96 -5.39 6.59
CA SER A 4 2.54 -6.37 5.65
C SER A 4 1.55 -7.47 5.21
N GLU A 5 0.46 -7.63 5.93
CA GLU A 5 -0.58 -8.64 5.64
C GLU A 5 -1.79 -8.04 4.91
N ALA A 6 -1.81 -6.72 4.73
CA ALA A 6 -2.93 -6.05 4.05
C ALA A 6 -2.96 -6.42 2.56
N GLU A 7 -4.13 -6.79 2.09
CA GLU A 7 -4.35 -7.24 0.71
C GLU A 7 -5.56 -6.53 0.10
N ASP A 8 -5.61 -6.53 -1.23
CA ASP A 8 -6.77 -6.12 -2.02
C ASP A 8 -7.37 -4.78 -1.56
N GLN A 9 -8.65 -4.78 -1.27
CA GLN A 9 -9.42 -3.58 -0.93
C GLN A 9 -8.91 -2.91 0.35
N VAL A 10 -8.46 -3.68 1.33
CA VAL A 10 -7.90 -3.14 2.57
C VAL A 10 -6.64 -2.34 2.29
N LEU A 11 -5.73 -2.90 1.50
CA LEU A 11 -4.49 -2.21 1.14
C LEU A 11 -4.79 -0.95 0.32
N ASN A 12 -5.68 -1.06 -0.66
CA ASN A 12 -6.08 0.09 -1.49
C ASN A 12 -6.70 1.21 -0.64
N TYR A 13 -7.54 0.85 0.33
CA TYR A 13 -8.10 1.78 1.30
C TYR A 13 -7.01 2.53 2.06
N LEU A 14 -6.00 1.80 2.55
CA LEU A 14 -4.90 2.40 3.31
C LEU A 14 -4.05 3.33 2.44
N VAL A 15 -3.77 2.93 1.20
CA VAL A 15 -3.04 3.80 0.25
C VAL A 15 -3.83 5.08 -0.01
N GLY A 16 -5.13 4.96 -0.23
CA GLY A 16 -6.00 6.12 -0.43
C GLY A 16 -5.93 7.09 0.74
N LYS A 17 -5.96 6.58 1.96
CA LYS A 17 -5.82 7.42 3.15
C LYS A 17 -4.46 8.12 3.21
N CYS A 18 -3.39 7.41 2.90
CA CYS A 18 -2.05 8.00 2.87
C CYS A 18 -1.93 9.09 1.81
N GLU A 19 -2.68 8.99 0.71
CA GLU A 19 -2.71 9.99 -0.36
C GLU A 19 -3.65 11.15 -0.10
N GLY A 20 -4.22 11.23 1.10
CA GLY A 20 -5.15 12.31 1.46
C GLY A 20 -6.55 12.14 0.88
N ARG A 21 -6.87 10.96 0.35
CA ARG A 21 -8.21 10.64 -0.12
C ARG A 21 -9.11 10.30 1.07
N LYS A 22 -10.40 10.30 0.83
CA LYS A 22 -11.43 9.94 1.83
C LYS A 22 -12.15 8.68 1.35
N PRO A 23 -11.53 7.50 1.50
CA PRO A 23 -12.19 6.26 1.08
C PRO A 23 -13.39 5.94 1.96
N SER A 24 -14.34 5.20 1.40
CA SER A 24 -15.51 4.75 2.16
C SER A 24 -15.10 3.84 3.31
N CYS A 25 -15.52 4.14 4.52
CA CYS A 25 -15.27 3.31 5.69
C CYS A 25 -16.10 2.03 5.71
N TYR A 26 -17.09 1.92 4.81
CA TYR A 26 -17.94 0.74 4.70
C TYR A 26 -17.49 -0.22 3.62
N THR A 27 -17.06 0.30 2.48
CA THR A 27 -16.67 -0.51 1.33
C THR A 27 -15.17 -0.52 1.06
N GLY A 28 -14.44 0.48 1.56
CA GLY A 28 -13.02 0.64 1.26
C GLY A 28 -12.74 1.23 -0.11
N ILE A 29 -13.78 1.56 -0.88
CA ILE A 29 -13.62 2.10 -2.24
C ILE A 29 -13.05 3.52 -2.18
N VAL A 30 -12.03 3.76 -3.00
CA VAL A 30 -11.39 5.06 -3.17
C VAL A 30 -11.84 5.64 -4.51
N ARG A 31 -12.40 6.85 -4.51
CA ARG A 31 -12.86 7.53 -5.72
C ARG A 31 -12.13 8.86 -5.91
N ALA A 32 -12.00 9.28 -7.16
CA ALA A 32 -11.24 10.48 -7.51
C ALA A 32 -11.96 11.77 -7.16
N THR A 33 -13.30 11.78 -7.20
CA THR A 33 -14.09 13.03 -7.18
C THR A 33 -14.96 13.12 -5.94
N ALA A 34 -14.81 14.23 -5.19
CA ALA A 34 -15.71 14.57 -4.10
C ALA A 34 -17.01 15.18 -4.63
N HIS A 35 -18.08 15.08 -3.85
CA HIS A 35 -19.33 15.74 -4.17
C HIS A 35 -19.15 17.26 -4.11
N PRO A 36 -19.61 18.03 -5.12
CA PRO A 36 -19.38 19.50 -5.16
C PRO A 36 -19.91 20.25 -3.92
N ASP A 37 -21.07 19.82 -3.40
CA ASP A 37 -21.71 20.47 -2.27
C ASP A 37 -21.19 19.97 -0.91
N PHE A 38 -20.46 18.85 -0.89
CA PHE A 38 -19.95 18.23 0.33
C PHE A 38 -18.50 17.81 0.15
N PRO A 39 -17.57 18.78 0.04
CA PRO A 39 -16.16 18.47 -0.26
C PRO A 39 -15.46 17.67 0.85
N ASP A 40 -16.00 17.71 2.08
CA ASP A 40 -15.42 16.98 3.22
C ASP A 40 -15.97 15.58 3.38
N SER A 41 -17.01 15.22 2.62
CA SER A 41 -17.59 13.87 2.65
C SER A 41 -16.79 12.93 1.74
N PRO A 42 -16.79 11.61 2.04
CA PRO A 42 -16.16 10.64 1.13
C PRO A 42 -16.81 10.74 -0.27
N PRO A 43 -15.99 10.73 -1.34
CA PRO A 43 -16.53 10.75 -2.70
C PRO A 43 -17.43 9.53 -2.97
N ILE A 44 -18.60 9.78 -3.54
CA ILE A 44 -19.53 8.72 -3.95
C ILE A 44 -19.68 8.63 -5.46
N PHE A 45 -19.05 9.55 -6.18
CA PHE A 45 -19.07 9.62 -7.65
C PHE A 45 -17.65 9.60 -8.19
N GLY A 46 -17.55 9.41 -9.49
CA GLY A 46 -16.28 9.42 -10.20
C GLY A 46 -15.64 8.04 -10.29
N PRO A 47 -14.53 7.93 -11.03
CA PRO A 47 -13.88 6.66 -11.23
C PRO A 47 -13.25 6.14 -9.92
N GLU A 48 -13.29 4.83 -9.76
CA GLU A 48 -12.58 4.17 -8.67
C GLU A 48 -11.09 4.23 -8.93
N LEU A 49 -10.32 4.49 -7.88
CA LEU A 49 -8.87 4.49 -7.94
C LEU A 49 -8.34 3.20 -7.33
N ASN A 50 -7.62 2.43 -8.14
CA ASN A 50 -7.01 1.19 -7.68
C ASN A 50 -5.49 1.28 -7.82
N TYR A 51 -4.83 1.60 -6.70
CA TYR A 51 -3.38 1.75 -6.64
C TYR A 51 -2.62 0.43 -6.78
N LEU A 52 -3.32 -0.70 -6.67
CA LEU A 52 -2.70 -2.02 -6.72
C LEU A 52 -2.58 -2.58 -8.14
N THR A 53 -3.34 -2.04 -9.07
CA THR A 53 -3.36 -2.51 -10.46
C THR A 53 -3.05 -1.43 -11.49
N ASP A 54 -3.12 -0.16 -11.11
CA ASP A 54 -2.95 0.96 -12.03
C ASP A 54 -1.61 1.66 -11.81
N TRP A 55 -0.65 1.41 -12.69
CA TRP A 55 0.67 2.03 -12.65
C TRP A 55 0.62 3.55 -12.81
N ALA A 56 -0.39 4.09 -13.48
CA ALA A 56 -0.55 5.53 -13.62
C ALA A 56 -0.84 6.20 -12.27
N LEU A 57 -1.44 5.47 -11.34
CA LEU A 57 -1.69 5.96 -9.98
C LEU A 57 -0.53 5.67 -9.05
N ALA A 58 0.01 4.46 -9.09
CA ALA A 58 1.04 4.01 -8.17
C ALA A 58 2.45 4.47 -8.56
N GLY A 59 2.72 4.62 -9.85
CA GLY A 59 4.03 5.06 -10.35
C GLY A 59 4.50 6.37 -9.73
N PRO A 60 3.67 7.42 -9.72
CA PRO A 60 4.03 8.68 -9.07
C PRO A 60 4.34 8.56 -7.58
N ILE A 61 3.66 7.64 -6.87
CA ILE A 61 3.96 7.37 -5.45
C ILE A 61 5.34 6.75 -5.31
N ILE A 62 5.64 5.74 -6.13
CA ILE A 62 6.94 5.05 -6.13
C ILE A 62 8.06 6.06 -6.39
N GLU A 63 7.87 6.93 -7.38
CA GLU A 63 8.84 7.97 -7.73
C GLU A 63 9.03 8.99 -6.61
N ARG A 64 7.92 9.53 -6.08
CA ARG A 64 7.95 10.55 -5.03
C ARG A 64 8.59 10.02 -3.74
N GLU A 65 8.23 8.82 -3.34
CA GLU A 65 8.71 8.20 -2.10
C GLU A 65 10.05 7.47 -2.28
N LYS A 66 10.56 7.42 -3.51
CA LYS A 66 11.85 6.79 -3.85
C LYS A 66 11.92 5.34 -3.40
N LEU A 67 10.83 4.60 -3.70
CA LEU A 67 10.76 3.18 -3.36
C LEU A 67 11.56 2.35 -4.34
N GLY A 68 12.37 1.43 -3.82
CA GLY A 68 13.01 0.40 -4.63
C GLY A 68 12.07 -0.79 -4.74
N VAL A 69 11.87 -1.31 -5.95
CA VAL A 69 11.00 -2.47 -6.19
C VAL A 69 11.73 -3.43 -7.12
N TRP A 70 11.89 -4.68 -6.72
CA TRP A 70 12.55 -5.69 -7.56
C TRP A 70 12.05 -7.10 -7.25
N TRP A 71 12.36 -8.00 -8.17
CA TRP A 71 12.04 -9.41 -8.02
C TRP A 71 13.07 -10.11 -7.13
N ALA A 72 12.61 -10.77 -6.08
CA ALA A 72 13.47 -11.59 -5.22
C ALA A 72 13.53 -12.99 -5.80
N THR A 73 14.69 -13.38 -6.31
CA THR A 73 14.93 -14.69 -6.91
C THR A 73 14.85 -15.79 -5.85
N HIS A 74 14.28 -16.92 -6.22
CA HIS A 74 14.21 -18.09 -5.35
C HIS A 74 15.62 -18.58 -4.98
N TYR A 75 15.83 -18.82 -3.70
CA TYR A 75 17.02 -19.54 -3.25
C TYR A 75 16.71 -20.34 -1.98
N VAL A 76 17.53 -21.36 -1.73
CA VAL A 76 17.40 -22.22 -0.55
C VAL A 76 18.71 -22.08 0.25
N ASP A 77 18.59 -21.81 1.55
CA ASP A 77 19.76 -21.70 2.41
C ASP A 77 20.33 -23.07 2.82
N ASP A 78 21.41 -23.05 3.59
CA ASP A 78 22.08 -24.29 4.04
C ASP A 78 21.19 -25.16 4.96
N ASP A 79 20.19 -24.58 5.60
CA ASP A 79 19.25 -25.27 6.47
C ASP A 79 18.02 -25.78 5.72
N GLY A 80 17.94 -25.57 4.41
CA GLY A 80 16.82 -26.00 3.57
C GLY A 80 15.63 -25.04 3.58
N VAL A 81 15.78 -23.83 4.13
CA VAL A 81 14.73 -22.83 4.14
C VAL A 81 14.68 -22.13 2.79
N GLU A 82 13.47 -22.03 2.23
CA GLU A 82 13.26 -21.41 0.92
C GLU A 82 12.94 -19.91 1.07
N TYR A 83 13.55 -19.11 0.20
CA TYR A 83 13.36 -17.65 0.12
C TYR A 83 13.12 -17.24 -1.32
N GLY A 84 12.55 -16.06 -1.50
CA GLY A 84 12.37 -15.50 -2.83
C GLY A 84 11.05 -15.86 -3.48
N ASN A 85 11.01 -15.79 -4.81
CA ASN A 85 9.82 -16.01 -5.64
C ASN A 85 8.67 -15.03 -5.33
N HIS A 86 9.02 -13.79 -5.03
CA HIS A 86 8.04 -12.73 -4.79
C HIS A 86 8.65 -11.37 -5.11
N TRP A 87 7.80 -10.37 -5.23
CA TRP A 87 8.26 -8.99 -5.35
C TRP A 87 8.60 -8.42 -3.99
N TYR A 88 9.60 -7.57 -3.99
CA TYR A 88 10.18 -6.96 -2.79
C TYR A 88 10.21 -5.45 -2.98
N ALA A 89 9.88 -4.70 -1.95
CA ALA A 89 9.98 -3.25 -1.96
C ALA A 89 10.63 -2.74 -0.68
N GLU A 90 11.45 -1.71 -0.81
CA GLU A 90 12.07 -1.04 0.34
C GLU A 90 12.08 0.46 0.12
N PRO A 91 12.06 1.27 1.19
CA PRO A 91 12.20 2.72 1.06
C PRO A 91 13.62 3.07 0.61
N GLY A 92 13.73 4.13 -0.18
CA GLY A 92 15.04 4.64 -0.59
C GLY A 92 15.86 5.04 0.62
N CYS A 93 17.16 4.76 0.57
CA CYS A 93 18.10 5.19 1.59
C CYS A 93 18.38 6.69 1.41
N THR A 94 17.84 7.51 2.31
CA THR A 94 18.18 8.91 2.41
C THR A 94 18.72 9.15 3.82
N ASP A 95 19.57 10.14 3.99
CA ASP A 95 20.09 10.50 5.31
C ASP A 95 18.97 10.83 6.29
N ASP A 96 17.84 11.33 5.78
CA ASP A 96 16.67 11.67 6.58
C ASP A 96 15.95 10.42 7.14
N ASN A 97 16.23 9.25 6.59
CA ASN A 97 15.60 7.98 6.98
C ASN A 97 16.51 7.08 7.81
N ALA A 98 17.72 7.55 8.14
CA ALA A 98 18.70 6.74 8.87
C ALA A 98 18.19 6.23 10.23
N ASP A 99 17.31 7.01 10.88
CA ASP A 99 16.76 6.67 12.18
C ASP A 99 15.33 6.10 12.13
N LYS A 100 14.78 5.92 10.94
CA LYS A 100 13.41 5.39 10.80
C LYS A 100 13.42 3.87 10.71
N PRO A 101 12.38 3.19 11.23
CA PRO A 101 12.24 1.76 11.06
C PRO A 101 12.27 1.38 9.58
N TYR A 102 12.96 0.31 9.28
CA TYR A 102 13.11 -0.19 7.92
C TYR A 102 11.80 -0.85 7.48
N SER A 103 11.11 -0.21 6.56
CA SER A 103 9.77 -0.64 6.10
C SER A 103 9.85 -1.47 4.83
N VAL A 104 10.40 -2.67 4.95
CA VAL A 104 10.47 -3.61 3.83
C VAL A 104 9.15 -4.34 3.68
N ALA A 105 8.71 -4.57 2.45
CA ALA A 105 7.50 -5.31 2.19
C ALA A 105 7.66 -6.27 1.02
N PHE A 106 6.83 -7.30 0.99
CA PHE A 106 6.79 -8.32 -0.05
C PHE A 106 5.38 -8.39 -0.62
N GLY A 107 5.24 -8.90 -1.82
CA GLY A 107 3.94 -9.09 -2.42
C GLY A 107 3.98 -9.92 -3.70
N PRO A 108 2.81 -10.41 -4.13
CA PRO A 108 2.71 -11.22 -5.36
C PRO A 108 2.87 -10.39 -6.63
N THR A 109 2.70 -9.07 -6.55
CA THR A 109 2.90 -8.15 -7.67
C THR A 109 3.81 -6.99 -7.22
N PRO A 110 4.50 -6.32 -8.17
CA PRO A 110 5.35 -5.18 -7.80
C PRO A 110 4.55 -4.04 -7.15
N LEU A 111 3.33 -3.77 -7.60
CA LEU A 111 2.51 -2.71 -7.02
C LEU A 111 2.07 -3.05 -5.60
N ILE A 112 1.69 -4.29 -5.33
CA ILE A 112 1.30 -4.71 -3.97
C ILE A 112 2.48 -4.57 -3.01
N ALA A 113 3.66 -5.06 -3.40
CA ALA A 113 4.87 -4.90 -2.60
C ALA A 113 5.18 -3.43 -2.33
N ALA A 114 5.15 -2.60 -3.37
CA ALA A 114 5.41 -1.16 -3.26
C ALA A 114 4.40 -0.46 -2.35
N MET A 115 3.12 -0.76 -2.51
CA MET A 115 2.06 -0.10 -1.73
C MET A 115 2.08 -0.54 -0.26
N ARG A 116 2.38 -1.80 0.03
CA ARG A 116 2.60 -2.26 1.41
C ARG A 116 3.77 -1.52 2.06
N CYS A 117 4.87 -1.36 1.32
CA CYS A 117 6.03 -0.60 1.78
C CYS A 117 5.66 0.86 2.05
N TYR A 118 4.95 1.50 1.14
CA TYR A 118 4.50 2.88 1.28
C TYR A 118 3.63 3.07 2.52
N VAL A 119 2.60 2.24 2.69
CA VAL A 119 1.69 2.33 3.85
C VAL A 119 2.47 2.11 5.15
N ALA A 120 3.35 1.10 5.20
CA ALA A 120 4.17 0.85 6.38
C ALA A 120 5.07 2.03 6.72
N SER A 121 5.63 2.71 5.71
CA SER A 121 6.49 3.88 5.93
C SER A 121 5.71 5.09 6.48
N LYS A 122 4.42 5.18 6.22
CA LYS A 122 3.57 6.30 6.66
C LYS A 122 2.80 6.00 7.94
N LEU A 123 2.26 4.80 8.09
CA LEU A 123 1.38 4.42 9.18
C LEU A 123 2.01 3.43 10.17
N GLY A 124 3.19 2.90 9.86
CA GLY A 124 3.87 1.91 10.69
C GLY A 124 3.41 0.47 10.41
N ASP A 125 3.88 -0.46 11.24
CA ASP A 125 3.65 -1.89 11.05
C ASP A 125 2.23 -2.34 11.42
N GLU A 126 1.56 -1.58 12.26
CA GLU A 126 0.20 -1.87 12.71
C GLU A 126 -0.74 -0.76 12.26
N VAL A 127 -1.87 -1.14 11.68
CA VAL A 127 -2.87 -0.21 11.19
C VAL A 127 -4.25 -0.57 11.71
N LYS A 128 -5.11 0.45 11.85
CA LYS A 128 -6.51 0.28 12.20
C LYS A 128 -7.34 0.36 10.93
N VAL A 129 -8.17 -0.63 10.71
CA VAL A 129 -9.05 -0.72 9.54
C VAL A 129 -10.48 -0.88 10.04
N PRO A 130 -11.46 -0.16 9.46
CA PRO A 130 -12.85 -0.35 9.84
C PRO A 130 -13.27 -1.80 9.71
N LYS A 131 -14.03 -2.27 10.69
CA LYS A 131 -14.49 -3.67 10.75
C LYS A 131 -15.29 -4.07 9.51
N GLU A 132 -16.08 -3.15 9.00
CA GLU A 132 -16.93 -3.37 7.82
C GLU A 132 -16.11 -3.76 6.59
N ILE A 133 -14.91 -3.19 6.44
CA ILE A 133 -14.02 -3.51 5.33
C ILE A 133 -13.38 -4.89 5.54
N LEU A 134 -13.02 -5.22 6.77
CA LEU A 134 -12.41 -6.52 7.10
C LEU A 134 -13.39 -7.68 6.95
N ASP A 135 -14.66 -7.46 7.31
CA ASP A 135 -15.68 -8.51 7.26
C ASP A 135 -16.10 -8.89 5.83
N GLU A 136 -15.79 -8.06 4.82
CA GLU A 136 -16.05 -8.36 3.40
C GLU A 136 -15.01 -9.31 2.78
N ASN A 137 -13.93 -9.58 3.49
CA ASN A 137 -12.88 -10.50 3.07
C ASN A 137 -13.03 -11.83 3.83
#